data_85a793a9cc7b8878924d7325fb444895
#
_entry.id   85a793a9cc7b8878924d7325fb444895
#
_cell.length_a   1.000
_cell.length_b   1.000
_cell.length_c   1.000
_cell.angle_alpha   90.00
_cell.angle_beta   90.00
_cell.angle_gamma   90.00
#
_symmetry.space_group_name_H-M   'P 1'
#
loop_
_entity.id
_entity.type
_entity.pdbx_description
1 polymer ?
#
loop_
_entity_poly.entity_id
_entity_poly.type
_entity_poly.pdbx_seq_one_letter_code
_entity_poly.pdbx_strand_id
1 'polypeptide(L)'
;MEFDRMLIRYGELSTKGKNRKQFVTKLAQNVKRAMTDLPEVRIHGERDRMYIILNGADYQLVEERLKPIFGIQSFSPAVRVNLDVEEVKAAALALVQDAHEENGTFKVAARRSHREFPLDSNEINQEIGAYVLQNMEDLTVNVKNPDVKLTIDVRKEGVFLSCRTILGAAGLPVGSSGRAMLMLSGGIDSPVAGYLAQKRGVEIEAVHFHSPPYTSEQAKQKAVDLAAKLAKYSGQVQMHIVPFTEIQEVIKQQIPESVIMTVTRRMMLRITDELRRRRNGLAIVNGESLGQVASQTLESMLAINAVTATPIIRPVVTMDKNEIIQIAQKIDTYNLSVQPFEDCCTIFTPPSPKTKPKLDKIEHYESFTDFEALIAKALDNIETISVNVAETAQVKDEFADLF
;
A
#
# COMPACT_ATOMS: atom_id res chain seq x y z
N MET A 1 -21.80 18.23 13.10
CA MET A 1 -21.15 19.47 12.58
C MET A 1 -20.74 19.26 11.12
N GLU A 2 -20.83 20.28 10.25
CA GLU A 2 -20.44 20.20 8.84
C GLU A 2 -18.97 20.62 8.69
N PHE A 3 -18.12 19.68 8.27
CA PHE A 3 -16.72 19.95 7.94
C PHE A 3 -16.62 20.45 6.49
N ASP A 4 -15.82 21.49 6.25
CA ASP A 4 -15.63 22.04 4.92
C ASP A 4 -14.36 21.56 4.22
N ARG A 5 -13.44 20.92 4.98
CA ARG A 5 -12.18 20.43 4.42
C ARG A 5 -11.52 19.29 5.20
N MET A 6 -10.58 18.61 4.52
CA MET A 6 -9.67 17.63 5.13
C MET A 6 -8.25 18.19 5.10
N LEU A 7 -7.61 18.30 6.26
CA LEU A 7 -6.21 18.73 6.37
C LEU A 7 -5.30 17.49 6.37
N ILE A 8 -4.42 17.38 5.39
CA ILE A 8 -3.49 16.26 5.23
C ILE A 8 -2.07 16.70 5.62
N ARG A 9 -1.45 15.94 6.52
CA ARG A 9 -0.08 16.16 7.00
C ARG A 9 0.86 15.15 6.37
N TYR A 10 1.96 15.67 5.85
CA TYR A 10 3.04 14.83 5.31
C TYR A 10 3.87 14.24 6.46
N GLY A 11 4.26 12.99 6.31
CA GLY A 11 5.25 12.37 7.18
C GLY A 11 6.66 12.56 6.64
N GLU A 12 7.25 11.47 6.19
CA GLU A 12 8.60 11.41 5.62
C GLU A 12 8.84 12.39 4.45
N LEU A 13 7.77 12.80 3.74
CA LEU A 13 7.87 13.77 2.65
C LEU A 13 8.38 15.14 3.13
N SER A 14 8.07 15.53 4.37
CA SER A 14 8.50 16.81 4.93
C SER A 14 10.01 16.92 5.08
N THR A 15 10.72 15.79 5.22
CA THR A 15 12.18 15.71 5.37
C THR A 15 12.93 15.63 4.03
N LYS A 16 12.21 15.45 2.90
CA LYS A 16 12.82 15.43 1.57
C LYS A 16 13.29 16.83 1.18
N GLY A 17 14.55 16.97 0.81
CA GLY A 17 15.15 18.25 0.40
C GLY A 17 14.59 18.79 -0.93
N LYS A 18 15.47 18.96 -1.92
CA LYS A 18 15.11 19.51 -3.26
C LYS A 18 14.02 18.73 -4.00
N ASN A 19 13.91 17.41 -3.76
CA ASN A 19 12.95 16.54 -4.44
C ASN A 19 11.54 16.56 -3.83
N ARG A 20 11.30 17.29 -2.72
CA ARG A 20 10.00 17.33 -2.04
C ARG A 20 8.83 17.60 -3.00
N LYS A 21 8.99 18.57 -3.91
CA LYS A 21 7.94 18.96 -4.87
C LYS A 21 7.45 17.76 -5.71
N GLN A 22 8.36 16.88 -6.14
CA GLN A 22 8.00 15.68 -6.93
C GLN A 22 7.14 14.71 -6.10
N PHE A 23 7.52 14.48 -4.83
CA PHE A 23 6.75 13.61 -3.92
C PHE A 23 5.36 14.19 -3.61
N VAL A 24 5.27 15.50 -3.34
CA VAL A 24 3.99 16.17 -3.08
C VAL A 24 3.10 16.12 -4.32
N THR A 25 3.65 16.37 -5.51
CA THR A 25 2.91 16.25 -6.78
C THR A 25 2.40 14.83 -6.99
N LYS A 26 3.24 13.80 -6.71
CA LYS A 26 2.82 12.40 -6.84
C LYS A 26 1.73 12.03 -5.83
N LEU A 27 1.85 12.51 -4.59
CA LEU A 27 0.80 12.33 -3.59
C LEU A 27 -0.52 12.97 -4.03
N ALA A 28 -0.47 14.21 -4.54
CA ALA A 28 -1.66 14.91 -5.05
C ALA A 28 -2.34 14.14 -6.20
N GLN A 29 -1.55 13.55 -7.10
CA GLN A 29 -2.07 12.70 -8.17
C GLN A 29 -2.75 11.44 -7.62
N ASN A 30 -2.17 10.78 -6.60
CA ASN A 30 -2.75 9.60 -5.98
C ASN A 30 -4.06 9.95 -5.23
N VAL A 31 -4.08 11.06 -4.49
CA VAL A 31 -5.29 11.57 -3.84
C VAL A 31 -6.37 11.92 -4.88
N LYS A 32 -6.00 12.62 -5.96
CA LYS A 32 -6.94 12.95 -7.05
C LYS A 32 -7.56 11.71 -7.69
N ARG A 33 -6.76 10.66 -7.92
CA ARG A 33 -7.25 9.39 -8.44
C ARG A 33 -8.26 8.74 -7.51
N ALA A 34 -7.99 8.74 -6.19
CA ALA A 34 -8.90 8.19 -5.20
C ALA A 34 -10.23 8.96 -5.07
N MET A 35 -10.30 10.18 -5.58
CA MET A 35 -11.48 11.06 -5.55
C MET A 35 -12.09 11.28 -6.95
N THR A 36 -11.84 10.40 -7.90
CA THR A 36 -12.23 10.60 -9.32
C THR A 36 -13.75 10.73 -9.50
N ASP A 37 -14.54 10.05 -8.69
CA ASP A 37 -16.00 10.05 -8.68
C ASP A 37 -16.63 11.13 -7.74
N LEU A 38 -15.79 11.98 -7.14
CA LEU A 38 -16.20 13.14 -6.33
C LEU A 38 -15.80 14.45 -7.03
N PRO A 39 -16.53 14.87 -8.07
CA PRO A 39 -16.14 16.01 -8.91
C PRO A 39 -16.17 17.35 -8.17
N GLU A 40 -16.92 17.47 -7.08
CA GLU A 40 -17.01 18.66 -6.22
C GLU A 40 -15.74 18.90 -5.42
N VAL A 41 -14.99 17.86 -5.09
CA VAL A 41 -13.78 17.93 -4.26
C VAL A 41 -12.65 18.69 -4.97
N ARG A 42 -11.95 19.56 -4.24
CA ARG A 42 -10.77 20.30 -4.74
C ARG A 42 -9.56 20.03 -3.87
N ILE A 43 -8.44 19.66 -4.50
CA ILE A 43 -7.20 19.26 -3.83
C ILE A 43 -6.16 20.36 -4.01
N HIS A 44 -5.58 20.83 -2.89
CA HIS A 44 -4.55 21.86 -2.86
C HIS A 44 -3.32 21.34 -2.11
N GLY A 45 -2.20 21.14 -2.83
CA GLY A 45 -0.92 20.77 -2.25
C GLY A 45 -0.06 22.00 -1.96
N GLU A 46 0.33 22.18 -0.70
CA GLU A 46 1.27 23.21 -0.26
C GLU A 46 2.63 22.57 0.09
N ARG A 47 3.59 23.41 0.47
CA ARG A 47 4.94 22.94 0.79
C ARG A 47 4.98 22.01 2.01
N ASP A 48 4.19 22.28 3.04
CA ASP A 48 4.23 21.62 4.34
C ASP A 48 2.98 20.76 4.64
N ARG A 49 1.94 20.87 3.82
CA ARG A 49 0.69 20.12 3.94
C ARG A 49 -0.09 20.08 2.63
N MET A 50 -1.14 19.28 2.60
CA MET A 50 -2.18 19.29 1.58
C MET A 50 -3.53 19.48 2.25
N TYR A 51 -4.48 20.07 1.58
CA TYR A 51 -5.87 20.10 2.03
C TYR A 51 -6.82 19.79 0.88
N ILE A 52 -7.95 19.24 1.24
CA ILE A 52 -9.06 18.96 0.33
C ILE A 52 -10.21 19.86 0.75
N ILE A 53 -10.77 20.63 -0.16
CA ILE A 53 -12.03 21.36 0.03
C ILE A 53 -13.14 20.40 -0.36
N LEU A 54 -14.08 20.16 0.55
CA LEU A 54 -15.13 19.16 0.39
C LEU A 54 -16.25 19.62 -0.53
N ASN A 55 -16.63 20.92 -0.49
CA ASN A 55 -17.73 21.51 -1.28
C ASN A 55 -19.03 20.70 -1.19
N GLY A 56 -19.37 20.20 0.00
CA GLY A 56 -20.56 19.39 0.24
C GLY A 56 -20.37 17.88 0.08
N ALA A 57 -19.17 17.40 -0.31
CA ALA A 57 -18.86 15.97 -0.31
C ALA A 57 -18.90 15.40 1.11
N ASP A 58 -19.36 14.16 1.25
CA ASP A 58 -19.33 13.45 2.53
C ASP A 58 -17.90 13.25 3.02
N TYR A 59 -17.56 13.88 4.15
CA TYR A 59 -16.24 13.80 4.74
C TYR A 59 -15.86 12.37 5.17
N GLN A 60 -16.84 11.53 5.56
CA GLN A 60 -16.60 10.15 5.97
C GLN A 60 -16.14 9.31 4.77
N LEU A 61 -16.77 9.49 3.62
CA LEU A 61 -16.34 8.85 2.37
C LEU A 61 -14.93 9.29 1.97
N VAL A 62 -14.63 10.59 2.07
CA VAL A 62 -13.28 11.12 1.80
C VAL A 62 -12.26 10.56 2.80
N GLU A 63 -12.63 10.46 4.10
CA GLU A 63 -11.81 9.84 5.14
C GLU A 63 -11.43 8.39 4.77
N GLU A 64 -12.41 7.56 4.41
CA GLU A 64 -12.17 6.16 4.06
C GLU A 64 -11.22 6.02 2.86
N ARG A 65 -11.34 6.89 1.88
CA ARG A 65 -10.46 6.90 0.70
C ARG A 65 -9.05 7.39 0.98
N LEU A 66 -8.87 8.26 1.98
CA LEU A 66 -7.54 8.76 2.37
C LEU A 66 -6.74 7.74 3.18
N LYS A 67 -7.41 6.90 3.99
CA LYS A 67 -6.76 5.92 4.88
C LYS A 67 -5.71 5.03 4.20
N PRO A 68 -5.95 4.46 3.00
CA PRO A 68 -4.98 3.58 2.35
C PRO A 68 -3.88 4.31 1.56
N ILE A 69 -3.93 5.63 1.38
CA ILE A 69 -2.99 6.35 0.52
C ILE A 69 -1.62 6.51 1.19
N PHE A 70 -0.61 5.86 0.63
CA PHE A 70 0.76 6.02 1.09
C PHE A 70 1.29 7.44 0.84
N GLY A 71 2.06 7.96 1.80
CA GLY A 71 2.56 9.33 1.83
C GLY A 71 1.78 10.25 2.78
N ILE A 72 0.60 9.83 3.23
CA ILE A 72 -0.21 10.53 4.23
C ILE A 72 0.17 10.04 5.63
N GLN A 73 0.74 10.91 6.47
CA GLN A 73 1.06 10.57 7.87
C GLN A 73 -0.19 10.59 8.73
N SER A 74 -0.96 11.67 8.61
CA SER A 74 -2.24 11.84 9.29
C SER A 74 -3.08 12.86 8.55
N PHE A 75 -4.37 12.84 8.81
CA PHE A 75 -5.30 13.84 8.29
C PHE A 75 -6.38 14.14 9.32
N SER A 76 -7.08 15.27 9.13
CA SER A 76 -8.11 15.75 10.05
C SER A 76 -9.25 16.37 9.28
N PRO A 77 -10.51 16.02 9.55
CA PRO A 77 -11.64 16.86 9.17
C PRO A 77 -11.52 18.20 9.92
N ALA A 78 -11.76 19.30 9.22
CA ALA A 78 -11.57 20.64 9.76
C ALA A 78 -12.64 21.61 9.26
N VAL A 79 -12.81 22.65 10.04
CA VAL A 79 -13.62 23.83 9.69
C VAL A 79 -12.70 25.01 9.49
N ARG A 80 -12.95 25.79 8.45
CA ARG A 80 -12.28 27.06 8.22
C ARG A 80 -13.22 28.20 8.60
N VAL A 81 -12.70 29.13 9.43
CA VAL A 81 -13.37 30.41 9.73
C VAL A 81 -12.49 31.59 9.31
N ASN A 82 -13.06 32.80 9.32
CA ASN A 82 -12.31 34.01 9.04
C ASN A 82 -11.31 34.32 10.14
N LEU A 83 -10.46 35.33 9.93
CA LEU A 83 -9.47 35.82 10.89
C LEU A 83 -10.18 36.71 11.96
N ASP A 84 -11.23 36.18 12.56
CA ASP A 84 -12.08 36.82 13.57
C ASP A 84 -12.11 35.95 14.84
N VAL A 85 -11.86 36.56 16.00
CA VAL A 85 -11.74 35.84 17.29
C VAL A 85 -13.08 35.25 17.71
N GLU A 86 -14.19 35.94 17.46
CA GLU A 86 -15.53 35.47 17.86
C GLU A 86 -15.99 34.31 16.99
N GLU A 87 -15.69 34.34 15.68
CA GLU A 87 -15.93 33.19 14.80
C GLU A 87 -15.09 31.97 15.26
N VAL A 88 -13.84 32.18 15.67
CA VAL A 88 -12.97 31.11 16.20
C VAL A 88 -13.55 30.53 17.49
N LYS A 89 -14.04 31.36 18.42
CA LYS A 89 -14.71 30.93 19.66
C LYS A 89 -15.94 30.07 19.38
N ALA A 90 -16.82 30.54 18.49
CA ALA A 90 -18.04 29.83 18.14
C ALA A 90 -17.75 28.47 17.50
N ALA A 91 -16.81 28.42 16.53
CA ALA A 91 -16.42 27.18 15.88
C ALA A 91 -15.69 26.21 16.83
N ALA A 92 -14.85 26.73 17.74
CA ALA A 92 -14.17 25.94 18.75
C ALA A 92 -15.15 25.24 19.68
N LEU A 93 -16.13 25.99 20.22
CA LEU A 93 -17.17 25.43 21.09
C LEU A 93 -17.96 24.32 20.37
N ALA A 94 -18.46 24.61 19.16
CA ALA A 94 -19.22 23.63 18.37
C ALA A 94 -18.44 22.36 18.07
N LEU A 95 -17.13 22.46 17.74
CA LEU A 95 -16.26 21.30 17.49
C LEU A 95 -15.99 20.47 18.74
N VAL A 96 -15.79 21.12 19.90
CA VAL A 96 -15.57 20.41 21.14
C VAL A 96 -16.86 19.74 21.61
N GLN A 97 -18.02 20.38 21.48
CA GLN A 97 -19.33 19.77 21.77
C GLN A 97 -19.61 18.53 20.91
N ASP A 98 -19.26 18.56 19.63
CA ASP A 98 -19.43 17.44 18.69
C ASP A 98 -18.47 16.25 19.00
N ALA A 99 -17.30 16.53 19.56
CA ALA A 99 -16.25 15.56 19.82
C ALA A 99 -16.19 15.07 21.28
N HIS A 100 -16.91 15.71 22.19
CA HIS A 100 -16.84 15.49 23.63
C HIS A 100 -17.74 14.34 24.06
N GLU A 101 -17.25 13.52 25.01
CA GLU A 101 -18.02 12.55 25.78
C GLU A 101 -18.19 13.09 27.22
N GLU A 102 -19.25 12.71 27.93
CA GLU A 102 -19.53 13.19 29.30
C GLU A 102 -18.33 13.05 30.26
N ASN A 103 -18.04 14.08 31.02
CA ASN A 103 -16.92 14.17 31.98
C ASN A 103 -15.52 14.03 31.34
N GLY A 104 -15.37 14.45 30.10
CA GLY A 104 -14.12 14.36 29.37
C GLY A 104 -13.11 15.46 29.70
N THR A 105 -11.93 15.30 29.16
CA THR A 105 -10.84 16.27 29.28
C THR A 105 -10.47 16.85 27.90
N PHE A 106 -10.07 18.11 27.87
CA PHE A 106 -9.65 18.73 26.62
C PHE A 106 -8.39 19.57 26.73
N LYS A 107 -7.87 19.94 25.58
CA LYS A 107 -6.75 20.86 25.43
C LYS A 107 -6.88 21.64 24.14
N VAL A 108 -6.62 22.95 24.20
CA VAL A 108 -6.38 23.76 23.01
C VAL A 108 -4.89 23.72 22.64
N ALA A 109 -4.60 23.56 21.35
CA ALA A 109 -3.26 23.55 20.79
C ALA A 109 -3.21 24.47 19.56
N ALA A 110 -2.94 25.76 19.80
CA ALA A 110 -2.89 26.75 18.77
C ALA A 110 -1.48 26.88 18.14
N ARG A 111 -1.48 27.16 16.84
CA ARG A 111 -0.30 27.57 16.08
C ARG A 111 -0.65 28.80 15.25
N ARG A 112 0.15 29.86 15.36
CA ARG A 112 -0.04 31.08 14.59
C ARG A 112 1.14 31.30 13.64
N SER A 113 0.87 31.26 12.34
CA SER A 113 1.81 31.65 11.30
C SER A 113 1.52 33.02 10.70
N HIS A 114 0.30 33.53 10.85
CA HIS A 114 -0.14 34.86 10.40
C HIS A 114 -0.04 35.86 11.57
N ARG A 115 0.97 36.76 11.50
CA ARG A 115 1.30 37.69 12.61
C ARG A 115 0.28 38.80 12.81
N GLU A 116 -0.53 39.13 11.83
CA GLU A 116 -1.57 40.16 11.89
C GLU A 116 -2.82 39.73 12.69
N PHE A 117 -2.96 38.43 13.00
CA PHE A 117 -4.01 37.97 13.90
C PHE A 117 -3.77 38.53 15.32
N PRO A 118 -4.81 39.06 16.00
CA PRO A 118 -4.61 39.87 17.22
C PRO A 118 -4.02 39.10 18.39
N LEU A 119 -4.23 37.78 18.46
CA LEU A 119 -3.78 36.92 19.56
C LEU A 119 -2.57 36.10 19.14
N ASP A 120 -1.60 35.91 20.05
CA ASP A 120 -0.52 34.94 19.86
C ASP A 120 -1.00 33.49 20.17
N SER A 121 -0.12 32.50 19.98
CA SER A 121 -0.52 31.08 20.17
C SER A 121 -0.88 30.76 21.62
N ASN A 122 -0.25 31.42 22.61
CA ASN A 122 -0.57 31.21 24.03
C ASN A 122 -1.86 31.93 24.43
N GLU A 123 -2.04 33.14 23.94
CA GLU A 123 -3.29 33.91 24.11
C GLU A 123 -4.49 33.16 23.50
N ILE A 124 -4.33 32.59 22.29
CA ILE A 124 -5.38 31.75 21.68
C ILE A 124 -5.69 30.55 22.56
N ASN A 125 -4.67 29.83 23.09
CA ASN A 125 -4.88 28.69 23.96
C ASN A 125 -5.69 29.08 25.22
N GLN A 126 -5.36 30.21 25.83
CA GLN A 126 -6.02 30.72 27.07
C GLN A 126 -7.42 31.20 26.79
N GLU A 127 -7.60 32.08 25.81
CA GLU A 127 -8.89 32.74 25.54
C GLU A 127 -9.92 31.75 25.00
N ILE A 128 -9.54 30.94 24.00
CA ILE A 128 -10.45 29.94 23.44
C ILE A 128 -10.71 28.81 24.46
N GLY A 129 -9.67 28.40 25.22
CA GLY A 129 -9.82 27.40 26.26
C GLY A 129 -10.79 27.87 27.38
N ALA A 130 -10.65 29.12 27.86
CA ALA A 130 -11.55 29.72 28.85
C ALA A 130 -12.99 29.82 28.32
N TYR A 131 -13.18 30.26 27.08
CA TYR A 131 -14.48 30.37 26.44
C TYR A 131 -15.20 29.01 26.39
N VAL A 132 -14.51 27.95 25.97
CA VAL A 132 -15.07 26.59 25.88
C VAL A 132 -15.46 26.10 27.26
N LEU A 133 -14.59 26.26 28.30
CA LEU A 133 -14.88 25.85 29.67
C LEU A 133 -16.06 26.62 30.29
N GLN A 134 -16.25 27.89 29.98
CA GLN A 134 -17.38 28.69 30.48
C GLN A 134 -18.71 28.23 29.87
N ASN A 135 -18.70 27.55 28.75
CA ASN A 135 -19.89 27.10 28.02
C ASN A 135 -20.11 25.57 28.08
N MET A 136 -19.26 24.84 28.80
CA MET A 136 -19.35 23.37 28.99
C MET A 136 -18.99 23.01 30.44
N GLU A 137 -20.00 22.70 31.25
CA GLU A 137 -19.81 22.44 32.70
C GLU A 137 -19.14 21.11 33.02
N ASP A 138 -19.27 20.12 32.13
CA ASP A 138 -18.78 18.76 32.28
C ASP A 138 -17.37 18.53 31.67
N LEU A 139 -16.66 19.61 31.27
CA LEU A 139 -15.37 19.55 30.61
C LEU A 139 -14.26 20.09 31.52
N THR A 140 -13.13 19.37 31.56
CA THR A 140 -11.94 19.80 32.32
C THR A 140 -10.69 19.84 31.45
N VAL A 141 -9.64 20.54 31.93
CA VAL A 141 -8.37 20.65 31.16
C VAL A 141 -7.37 19.55 31.50
N ASN A 142 -6.88 18.84 30.51
CA ASN A 142 -5.73 17.94 30.63
C ASN A 142 -4.69 18.24 29.59
N VAL A 143 -3.59 18.88 29.95
CA VAL A 143 -2.56 19.33 29.03
C VAL A 143 -1.72 18.16 28.49
N LYS A 144 -1.60 17.07 29.24
CA LYS A 144 -0.72 15.94 28.86
C LYS A 144 -1.44 14.92 27.98
N ASN A 145 -2.56 14.42 28.46
CA ASN A 145 -3.34 13.36 27.78
C ASN A 145 -4.82 13.77 27.74
N PRO A 146 -5.21 14.72 26.86
CA PRO A 146 -6.61 15.11 26.71
C PRO A 146 -7.38 14.06 25.90
N ASP A 147 -8.66 13.86 26.23
CA ASP A 147 -9.60 13.07 25.41
C ASP A 147 -9.90 13.80 24.09
N VAL A 148 -10.12 15.12 24.17
CA VAL A 148 -10.31 15.99 22.99
C VAL A 148 -9.19 16.99 22.88
N LYS A 149 -8.49 16.97 21.73
CA LYS A 149 -7.46 17.96 21.40
C LYS A 149 -7.95 18.90 20.31
N LEU A 150 -8.39 20.07 20.69
CA LEU A 150 -8.72 21.13 19.73
C LEU A 150 -7.42 21.74 19.17
N THR A 151 -7.20 21.52 17.88
CA THR A 151 -6.07 22.12 17.14
C THR A 151 -6.56 23.36 16.38
N ILE A 152 -5.90 24.50 16.58
CA ILE A 152 -6.19 25.77 15.91
C ILE A 152 -4.95 26.22 15.12
N ASP A 153 -5.06 26.33 13.79
CA ASP A 153 -3.96 26.76 12.91
C ASP A 153 -4.34 28.10 12.22
N VAL A 154 -3.77 29.20 12.72
CA VAL A 154 -4.01 30.55 12.20
C VAL A 154 -3.06 30.83 11.05
N ARG A 155 -3.63 31.04 9.87
CA ARG A 155 -2.90 31.32 8.63
C ARG A 155 -3.46 32.56 7.93
N LYS A 156 -2.81 33.00 6.85
CA LYS A 156 -3.25 34.14 6.06
C LYS A 156 -4.63 33.93 5.44
N GLU A 157 -4.93 32.70 5.05
CA GLU A 157 -6.16 32.31 4.35
C GLU A 157 -7.36 32.12 5.30
N GLY A 158 -7.14 32.16 6.64
CA GLY A 158 -8.17 31.94 7.67
C GLY A 158 -7.67 31.11 8.83
N VAL A 159 -8.55 30.76 9.74
CA VAL A 159 -8.29 29.90 10.89
C VAL A 159 -8.88 28.53 10.65
N PHE A 160 -8.09 27.49 10.86
CA PHE A 160 -8.47 26.09 10.68
C PHE A 160 -8.57 25.40 12.03
N LEU A 161 -9.74 24.84 12.32
CA LEU A 161 -10.01 24.16 13.58
C LEU A 161 -10.34 22.69 13.34
N SER A 162 -9.82 21.80 14.23
CA SER A 162 -10.07 20.36 14.18
C SER A 162 -9.88 19.73 15.55
N CYS A 163 -10.79 18.80 15.93
CA CYS A 163 -10.67 17.99 17.16
C CYS A 163 -10.20 16.54 16.90
N ARG A 164 -10.23 16.08 15.64
CA ARG A 164 -9.89 14.70 15.30
C ARG A 164 -8.59 14.64 14.49
N THR A 165 -7.77 13.64 14.80
CA THR A 165 -6.58 13.31 14.01
C THR A 165 -6.61 11.83 13.69
N ILE A 166 -6.67 11.51 12.39
CA ILE A 166 -6.74 10.15 11.88
C ILE A 166 -5.38 9.80 11.30
N LEU A 167 -4.84 8.63 11.68
CA LEU A 167 -3.57 8.15 11.13
C LEU A 167 -3.76 7.66 9.69
N GLY A 168 -2.88 8.08 8.81
CA GLY A 168 -2.80 7.59 7.43
C GLY A 168 -1.89 6.37 7.28
N ALA A 169 -1.71 5.91 6.07
CA ALA A 169 -0.87 4.75 5.75
C ALA A 169 0.64 5.02 5.88
N ALA A 170 1.04 6.27 6.07
CA ALA A 170 2.44 6.72 6.12
C ALA A 170 3.25 6.32 4.85
N GLY A 171 4.58 6.19 4.95
CA GLY A 171 5.42 5.78 3.82
C GLY A 171 5.61 6.85 2.74
N LEU A 172 5.81 6.42 1.49
CA LEU A 172 6.02 7.25 0.31
C LEU A 172 4.91 7.07 -0.72
N PRO A 173 4.52 8.11 -1.48
CA PRO A 173 3.49 7.98 -2.51
C PRO A 173 3.86 6.93 -3.56
N VAL A 174 2.95 6.02 -3.87
CA VAL A 174 3.17 4.99 -4.91
C VAL A 174 3.55 5.64 -6.24
N GLY A 175 4.55 5.10 -6.91
CA GLY A 175 5.14 5.62 -8.15
C GLY A 175 6.20 6.71 -7.93
N SER A 176 6.57 7.04 -6.67
CA SER A 176 7.67 7.97 -6.38
C SER A 176 9.05 7.29 -6.37
N SER A 177 9.12 5.96 -6.30
CA SER A 177 10.35 5.17 -6.22
C SER A 177 10.56 4.24 -7.43
N GLY A 178 9.90 4.55 -8.56
CA GLY A 178 9.98 3.75 -9.79
C GLY A 178 9.01 2.55 -9.77
N ARG A 179 9.14 1.68 -10.78
CA ARG A 179 8.30 0.50 -11.00
C ARG A 179 9.10 -0.78 -10.78
N ALA A 180 8.44 -1.81 -10.23
CA ALA A 180 9.00 -3.15 -10.10
C ALA A 180 7.98 -4.23 -10.45
N MET A 181 8.48 -5.40 -10.86
CA MET A 181 7.65 -6.59 -11.09
C MET A 181 7.53 -7.38 -9.80
N LEU A 182 6.31 -7.56 -9.31
CA LEU A 182 6.00 -8.40 -8.16
C LEU A 182 5.69 -9.82 -8.64
N MET A 183 6.52 -10.80 -8.29
CA MET A 183 6.19 -12.21 -8.47
C MET A 183 5.08 -12.57 -7.48
N LEU A 184 3.82 -12.53 -7.94
CA LEU A 184 2.64 -12.73 -7.11
C LEU A 184 2.17 -14.19 -7.18
N SER A 185 2.28 -14.89 -6.08
CA SER A 185 1.71 -16.22 -5.85
C SER A 185 0.38 -16.12 -5.10
N GLY A 186 -0.37 -17.23 -5.00
CA GLY A 186 -1.55 -17.34 -4.15
C GLY A 186 -1.23 -17.47 -2.65
N GLY A 187 0.04 -17.49 -2.25
CA GLY A 187 0.49 -17.62 -0.85
C GLY A 187 0.43 -16.31 -0.07
N ILE A 188 0.74 -16.41 1.24
CA ILE A 188 0.65 -15.31 2.21
C ILE A 188 1.75 -14.26 1.97
N ASP A 189 2.95 -14.68 1.59
CA ASP A 189 4.16 -13.86 1.68
C ASP A 189 4.27 -12.83 0.53
N SER A 190 3.87 -13.21 -0.70
CA SER A 190 4.03 -12.33 -1.87
C SER A 190 3.12 -11.10 -1.87
N PRO A 191 1.83 -11.15 -1.42
CA PRO A 191 1.02 -9.95 -1.26
C PRO A 191 1.58 -9.01 -0.19
N VAL A 192 2.10 -9.55 0.92
CA VAL A 192 2.76 -8.76 1.97
C VAL A 192 4.00 -8.05 1.41
N ALA A 193 4.82 -8.74 0.63
CA ALA A 193 5.98 -8.15 -0.03
C ALA A 193 5.57 -7.02 -0.98
N GLY A 194 4.50 -7.21 -1.77
CA GLY A 194 3.93 -6.20 -2.64
C GLY A 194 3.47 -4.94 -1.88
N TYR A 195 2.73 -5.13 -0.80
CA TYR A 195 2.30 -4.04 0.09
C TYR A 195 3.47 -3.24 0.67
N LEU A 196 4.49 -3.94 1.18
CA LEU A 196 5.68 -3.29 1.75
C LEU A 196 6.48 -2.52 0.70
N ALA A 197 6.58 -3.03 -0.53
CA ALA A 197 7.19 -2.32 -1.65
C ALA A 197 6.39 -1.06 -2.02
N GLN A 198 5.05 -1.15 -2.13
CA GLN A 198 4.16 -0.01 -2.38
C GLN A 198 4.28 1.05 -1.28
N LYS A 199 4.39 0.64 -0.01
CA LYS A 199 4.59 1.54 1.13
C LYS A 199 5.90 2.34 1.02
N ARG A 200 6.90 1.85 0.28
CA ARG A 200 8.15 2.56 -0.03
C ARG A 200 8.09 3.32 -1.36
N GLY A 201 6.88 3.52 -1.90
CA GLY A 201 6.65 4.32 -3.10
C GLY A 201 6.88 3.57 -4.41
N VAL A 202 7.09 2.26 -4.39
CA VAL A 202 7.26 1.46 -5.60
C VAL A 202 5.90 1.25 -6.26
N GLU A 203 5.80 1.53 -7.55
CA GLU A 203 4.69 1.09 -8.40
C GLU A 203 4.92 -0.38 -8.75
N ILE A 204 3.97 -1.26 -8.42
CA ILE A 204 4.08 -2.68 -8.73
C ILE A 204 3.22 -3.06 -9.94
N GLU A 205 3.76 -3.93 -10.80
CA GLU A 205 3.00 -4.76 -11.74
C GLU A 205 3.17 -6.21 -11.31
N ALA A 206 2.06 -6.96 -11.21
CA ALA A 206 2.08 -8.33 -10.73
C ALA A 206 2.40 -9.31 -11.86
N VAL A 207 3.22 -10.32 -11.60
CA VAL A 207 3.53 -11.43 -12.50
C VAL A 207 3.10 -12.72 -11.81
N HIS A 208 2.11 -13.39 -12.39
CA HIS A 208 1.57 -14.66 -11.91
C HIS A 208 1.83 -15.77 -12.93
N PHE A 209 2.40 -16.87 -12.47
CA PHE A 209 2.67 -18.05 -13.30
C PHE A 209 1.50 -19.02 -13.19
N HIS A 210 0.89 -19.36 -14.33
CA HIS A 210 -0.27 -20.22 -14.45
C HIS A 210 0.05 -21.46 -15.28
N SER A 211 -0.29 -22.64 -14.78
CA SER A 211 0.08 -23.92 -15.38
C SER A 211 -1.10 -24.88 -15.51
N PRO A 212 -2.14 -24.57 -16.32
CA PRO A 212 -3.22 -25.51 -16.58
C PRO A 212 -2.69 -26.76 -17.32
N PRO A 213 -3.23 -27.99 -17.08
CA PRO A 213 -4.32 -28.30 -16.16
C PRO A 213 -3.88 -28.49 -14.71
N TYR A 214 -2.60 -28.32 -14.38
CA TYR A 214 -2.05 -28.56 -13.04
C TYR A 214 -2.50 -27.50 -12.02
N THR A 215 -2.68 -26.24 -12.44
CA THR A 215 -3.32 -25.20 -11.62
C THR A 215 -4.74 -24.95 -12.12
N SER A 216 -5.66 -24.72 -11.17
CA SER A 216 -7.06 -24.46 -11.48
C SER A 216 -7.32 -22.98 -11.83
N GLU A 217 -8.45 -22.71 -12.48
CA GLU A 217 -8.92 -21.32 -12.67
C GLU A 217 -9.17 -20.62 -11.32
N GLN A 218 -9.57 -21.37 -10.27
CA GLN A 218 -9.73 -20.83 -8.92
C GLN A 218 -8.40 -20.35 -8.34
N ALA A 219 -7.27 -21.02 -8.65
CA ALA A 219 -5.93 -20.56 -8.25
C ALA A 219 -5.56 -19.26 -8.96
N LYS A 220 -5.88 -19.12 -10.26
CA LYS A 220 -5.72 -17.86 -11.03
C LYS A 220 -6.58 -16.75 -10.43
N GLN A 221 -7.87 -17.01 -10.18
CA GLN A 221 -8.79 -16.04 -9.60
C GLN A 221 -8.33 -15.57 -8.22
N LYS A 222 -7.87 -16.47 -7.35
CA LYS A 222 -7.27 -16.14 -6.05
C LYS A 222 -6.11 -15.13 -6.20
N ALA A 223 -5.23 -15.30 -7.18
CA ALA A 223 -4.15 -14.36 -7.43
C ALA A 223 -4.65 -12.99 -7.93
N VAL A 224 -5.71 -12.97 -8.75
CA VAL A 224 -6.40 -11.74 -9.17
C VAL A 224 -7.00 -11.01 -7.96
N ASP A 225 -7.69 -11.73 -7.08
CA ASP A 225 -8.28 -11.16 -5.86
C ASP A 225 -7.22 -10.59 -4.92
N LEU A 226 -6.06 -11.25 -4.80
CA LEU A 226 -4.91 -10.73 -4.05
C LEU A 226 -4.34 -9.46 -4.69
N ALA A 227 -4.24 -9.41 -6.03
CA ALA A 227 -3.84 -8.21 -6.76
C ALA A 227 -4.83 -7.04 -6.53
N ALA A 228 -6.14 -7.33 -6.45
CA ALA A 228 -7.17 -6.33 -6.14
C ALA A 228 -7.01 -5.75 -4.72
N LYS A 229 -6.63 -6.57 -3.72
CA LYS A 229 -6.29 -6.06 -2.38
C LYS A 229 -5.10 -5.10 -2.43
N LEU A 230 -4.10 -5.36 -3.26
CA LEU A 230 -2.96 -4.46 -3.46
C LEU A 230 -3.35 -3.20 -4.26
N ALA A 231 -4.28 -3.30 -5.20
CA ALA A 231 -4.82 -2.17 -5.95
C ALA A 231 -5.46 -1.10 -5.05
N LYS A 232 -5.96 -1.46 -3.87
CA LYS A 232 -6.46 -0.52 -2.85
C LYS A 232 -5.46 0.59 -2.52
N TYR A 233 -4.15 0.32 -2.60
CA TYR A 233 -3.07 1.25 -2.24
C TYR A 233 -2.53 2.06 -3.42
N SER A 234 -2.75 1.60 -4.66
CA SER A 234 -2.23 2.21 -5.89
C SER A 234 -3.33 2.67 -6.86
N GLY A 235 -4.59 2.33 -6.60
CA GLY A 235 -5.74 2.53 -7.47
C GLY A 235 -5.94 1.39 -8.47
N GLN A 236 -4.87 0.87 -9.03
CA GLN A 236 -4.89 -0.29 -9.94
C GLN A 236 -3.56 -1.05 -9.87
N VAL A 237 -3.58 -2.32 -10.28
CA VAL A 237 -2.39 -3.16 -10.51
C VAL A 237 -2.51 -3.81 -11.88
N GLN A 238 -1.51 -3.63 -12.74
CA GLN A 238 -1.39 -4.43 -13.97
C GLN A 238 -0.92 -5.83 -13.57
N MET A 239 -1.63 -6.86 -14.01
CA MET A 239 -1.30 -8.24 -13.73
C MET A 239 -1.01 -9.00 -15.03
N HIS A 240 0.15 -9.63 -15.08
CA HIS A 240 0.66 -10.41 -16.19
C HIS A 240 0.56 -11.88 -15.85
N ILE A 241 -0.30 -12.61 -16.53
CA ILE A 241 -0.51 -14.05 -16.35
C ILE A 241 0.36 -14.76 -17.37
N VAL A 242 1.38 -15.45 -16.89
CA VAL A 242 2.40 -16.13 -17.70
C VAL A 242 2.02 -17.59 -17.86
N PRO A 243 1.83 -18.11 -19.10
CA PRO A 243 1.65 -19.54 -19.31
C PRO A 243 2.96 -20.27 -19.04
N PHE A 244 2.95 -21.18 -18.06
CA PHE A 244 4.18 -21.78 -17.57
C PHE A 244 4.21 -23.32 -17.65
N THR A 245 3.13 -23.94 -18.11
CA THR A 245 2.96 -25.41 -18.19
C THR A 245 4.09 -26.09 -18.95
N GLU A 246 4.35 -25.66 -20.17
CA GLU A 246 5.35 -26.30 -21.07
C GLU A 246 6.75 -26.27 -20.44
N ILE A 247 7.14 -25.13 -19.85
CA ILE A 247 8.43 -25.00 -19.17
C ILE A 247 8.51 -25.96 -17.96
N GLN A 248 7.44 -26.08 -17.18
CA GLN A 248 7.40 -27.00 -16.03
C GLN A 248 7.49 -28.48 -16.45
N GLU A 249 6.81 -28.86 -17.54
CA GLU A 249 6.87 -30.24 -18.05
C GLU A 249 8.27 -30.57 -18.54
N VAL A 250 8.92 -29.68 -19.27
CA VAL A 250 10.31 -29.86 -19.72
C VAL A 250 11.26 -29.95 -18.51
N ILE A 251 11.12 -29.09 -17.52
CA ILE A 251 11.91 -29.17 -16.28
C ILE A 251 11.72 -30.54 -15.61
N LYS A 252 10.48 -31.00 -15.46
CA LYS A 252 10.18 -32.30 -14.85
C LYS A 252 10.81 -33.48 -15.60
N GLN A 253 10.88 -33.41 -16.93
CA GLN A 253 11.41 -34.49 -17.76
C GLN A 253 12.94 -34.50 -17.82
N GLN A 254 13.59 -33.33 -17.81
CA GLN A 254 15.01 -33.21 -18.14
C GLN A 254 15.90 -32.83 -16.96
N ILE A 255 15.34 -32.28 -15.88
CA ILE A 255 16.11 -31.80 -14.73
C ILE A 255 16.03 -32.82 -13.59
N PRO A 256 17.16 -33.13 -12.92
CA PRO A 256 17.16 -34.01 -11.76
C PRO A 256 16.18 -33.54 -10.68
N GLU A 257 15.37 -34.47 -10.15
CA GLU A 257 14.25 -34.19 -9.25
C GLU A 257 14.66 -33.27 -8.06
N SER A 258 15.81 -33.53 -7.45
CA SER A 258 16.28 -32.75 -6.28
C SER A 258 16.53 -31.27 -6.53
N VAL A 259 16.65 -30.81 -7.79
CA VAL A 259 16.94 -29.42 -8.18
C VAL A 259 15.85 -28.78 -9.04
N ILE A 260 14.74 -29.49 -9.30
CA ILE A 260 13.58 -28.97 -10.06
C ILE A 260 13.15 -27.60 -9.51
N MET A 261 12.99 -27.44 -8.21
CA MET A 261 12.57 -26.19 -7.57
C MET A 261 13.54 -25.02 -7.87
N THR A 262 14.84 -25.29 -7.88
CA THR A 262 15.86 -24.26 -8.19
C THR A 262 15.75 -23.83 -9.64
N VAL A 263 15.68 -24.75 -10.59
CA VAL A 263 15.57 -24.45 -12.04
C VAL A 263 14.24 -23.76 -12.35
N THR A 264 13.13 -24.23 -11.78
CA THR A 264 11.81 -23.60 -11.94
C THR A 264 11.85 -22.12 -11.53
N ARG A 265 12.41 -21.81 -10.36
CA ARG A 265 12.52 -20.40 -9.91
C ARG A 265 13.49 -19.58 -10.75
N ARG A 266 14.55 -20.18 -11.29
CA ARG A 266 15.44 -19.51 -12.25
C ARG A 266 14.71 -19.15 -13.53
N MET A 267 13.89 -20.03 -14.11
CA MET A 267 13.09 -19.73 -15.30
C MET A 267 12.03 -18.65 -15.02
N MET A 268 11.34 -18.74 -13.90
CA MET A 268 10.40 -17.70 -13.46
C MET A 268 11.08 -16.33 -13.34
N LEU A 269 12.29 -16.30 -12.78
CA LEU A 269 13.05 -15.07 -12.60
C LEU A 269 13.52 -14.48 -13.93
N ARG A 270 13.98 -15.33 -14.88
CA ARG A 270 14.37 -14.92 -16.25
C ARG A 270 13.18 -14.31 -17.00
N ILE A 271 12.01 -14.94 -16.95
CA ILE A 271 10.78 -14.41 -17.56
C ILE A 271 10.39 -13.07 -16.93
N THR A 272 10.42 -13.01 -15.60
CA THR A 272 10.07 -11.77 -14.88
C THR A 272 11.04 -10.65 -15.22
N ASP A 273 12.33 -10.93 -15.36
CA ASP A 273 13.34 -9.92 -15.70
C ASP A 273 13.18 -9.41 -17.13
N GLU A 274 12.87 -10.28 -18.09
CA GLU A 274 12.60 -9.85 -19.46
C GLU A 274 11.30 -9.02 -19.54
N LEU A 275 10.25 -9.44 -18.85
CA LEU A 275 9.02 -8.66 -18.76
C LEU A 275 9.28 -7.30 -18.11
N ARG A 276 10.10 -7.24 -17.04
CA ARG A 276 10.54 -6.01 -16.41
C ARG A 276 11.18 -5.05 -17.42
N ARG A 277 12.06 -5.56 -18.30
CA ARG A 277 12.69 -4.73 -19.34
C ARG A 277 11.64 -4.17 -20.30
N ARG A 278 10.72 -5.01 -20.79
CA ARG A 278 9.63 -4.61 -21.70
C ARG A 278 8.70 -3.56 -21.05
N ARG A 279 8.53 -3.62 -19.72
CA ARG A 279 7.68 -2.71 -18.95
C ARG A 279 8.41 -1.52 -18.32
N ASN A 280 9.70 -1.33 -18.59
CA ASN A 280 10.56 -0.30 -18.00
C ASN A 280 10.57 -0.34 -16.46
N GLY A 281 10.51 -1.53 -15.87
CA GLY A 281 10.69 -1.74 -14.44
C GLY A 281 12.16 -1.67 -14.04
N LEU A 282 12.44 -1.34 -12.77
CA LEU A 282 13.81 -1.15 -12.25
C LEU A 282 14.24 -2.30 -11.34
N ALA A 283 13.30 -3.08 -10.82
CA ALA A 283 13.56 -4.15 -9.87
C ALA A 283 12.53 -5.26 -9.99
N ILE A 284 12.81 -6.39 -9.35
CA ILE A 284 11.87 -7.48 -9.10
C ILE A 284 11.58 -7.51 -7.61
N VAL A 285 10.34 -7.80 -7.22
CA VAL A 285 9.92 -7.98 -5.82
C VAL A 285 9.42 -9.40 -5.66
N ASN A 286 9.82 -10.09 -4.60
CA ASN A 286 9.25 -11.38 -4.26
C ASN A 286 9.02 -11.54 -2.74
N GLY A 287 8.26 -12.58 -2.35
CA GLY A 287 7.90 -12.87 -0.97
C GLY A 287 8.79 -13.94 -0.31
N GLU A 288 10.05 -14.06 -0.71
CA GLU A 288 10.97 -15.04 -0.09
C GLU A 288 11.36 -14.61 1.32
N SER A 289 11.25 -15.56 2.28
CA SER A 289 11.72 -15.45 3.67
C SER A 289 12.76 -16.51 3.96
N LEU A 290 13.88 -16.14 4.58
CA LEU A 290 15.00 -17.06 4.84
C LEU A 290 14.59 -18.25 5.72
N GLY A 291 14.93 -19.45 5.26
CA GLY A 291 14.74 -20.69 6.02
C GLY A 291 13.30 -21.20 6.10
N GLN A 292 12.33 -20.56 5.44
CA GLN A 292 10.94 -20.99 5.49
C GLN A 292 10.69 -22.27 4.67
N VAL A 293 11.33 -22.42 3.51
CA VAL A 293 11.28 -23.62 2.67
C VAL A 293 12.66 -23.91 2.07
N ALA A 294 12.86 -25.11 1.52
CA ALA A 294 14.14 -25.60 1.01
C ALA A 294 14.78 -24.70 -0.08
N SER A 295 13.98 -24.01 -0.88
CA SER A 295 14.46 -23.05 -1.90
C SER A 295 14.80 -21.66 -1.34
N GLN A 296 14.57 -21.42 -0.06
CA GLN A 296 14.81 -20.14 0.61
C GLN A 296 16.02 -20.19 1.57
N THR A 297 16.99 -21.02 1.29
CA THR A 297 18.34 -20.96 1.90
C THR A 297 19.20 -19.95 1.15
N LEU A 298 20.26 -19.43 1.78
CA LEU A 298 21.18 -18.49 1.11
C LEU A 298 21.83 -19.11 -0.13
N GLU A 299 22.20 -20.39 -0.06
CA GLU A 299 22.78 -21.13 -1.17
C GLU A 299 21.78 -21.28 -2.35
N SER A 300 20.50 -21.58 -2.04
CA SER A 300 19.46 -21.66 -3.06
C SER A 300 19.20 -20.29 -3.67
N MET A 301 19.09 -19.24 -2.85
CA MET A 301 18.90 -17.87 -3.33
C MET A 301 20.08 -17.40 -4.20
N LEU A 302 21.32 -17.75 -3.85
CA LEU A 302 22.49 -17.43 -4.65
C LEU A 302 22.40 -18.09 -6.04
N ALA A 303 22.09 -19.40 -6.09
CA ALA A 303 21.96 -20.12 -7.35
C ALA A 303 20.79 -19.62 -8.21
N ILE A 304 19.66 -19.28 -7.58
CA ILE A 304 18.48 -18.72 -8.27
C ILE A 304 18.77 -17.32 -8.81
N ASN A 305 19.42 -16.46 -8.04
CA ASN A 305 19.72 -15.08 -8.43
C ASN A 305 20.74 -14.96 -9.55
N ALA A 306 21.59 -15.96 -9.76
CA ALA A 306 22.67 -15.92 -10.75
C ALA A 306 22.18 -15.69 -12.20
N VAL A 307 20.88 -15.83 -12.47
CA VAL A 307 20.30 -15.59 -13.81
C VAL A 307 20.07 -14.11 -14.13
N THR A 308 20.19 -13.21 -13.16
CA THR A 308 19.97 -11.77 -13.38
C THR A 308 20.81 -10.91 -12.46
N ALA A 309 21.27 -9.77 -12.97
CA ALA A 309 21.89 -8.71 -12.19
C ALA A 309 20.88 -7.63 -11.72
N THR A 310 19.60 -7.78 -12.06
CA THR A 310 18.53 -6.86 -11.65
C THR A 310 18.34 -6.93 -10.13
N PRO A 311 18.20 -5.79 -9.42
CA PRO A 311 17.91 -5.78 -8.00
C PRO A 311 16.65 -6.59 -7.67
N ILE A 312 16.78 -7.56 -6.76
CA ILE A 312 15.65 -8.33 -6.24
C ILE A 312 15.39 -7.86 -4.81
N ILE A 313 14.25 -7.20 -4.62
CA ILE A 313 13.79 -6.70 -3.34
C ILE A 313 12.98 -7.79 -2.66
N ARG A 314 13.39 -8.16 -1.45
CA ARG A 314 12.76 -9.18 -0.60
C ARG A 314 12.28 -8.56 0.71
N PRO A 315 11.13 -7.87 0.73
CA PRO A 315 10.72 -7.10 1.90
C PRO A 315 10.51 -7.94 3.16
N VAL A 316 10.21 -9.23 3.01
CA VAL A 316 9.92 -10.17 4.11
C VAL A 316 11.07 -11.12 4.45
N VAL A 317 12.25 -10.93 3.86
CA VAL A 317 13.38 -11.89 3.94
C VAL A 317 13.83 -12.19 5.37
N THR A 318 13.70 -11.26 6.30
CA THR A 318 14.12 -11.41 7.71
C THR A 318 12.93 -11.54 8.68
N MET A 319 11.69 -11.59 8.16
CA MET A 319 10.49 -11.72 8.98
C MET A 319 10.18 -13.19 9.28
N ASP A 320 9.74 -13.47 10.49
CA ASP A 320 9.16 -14.76 10.82
C ASP A 320 7.72 -14.89 10.27
N LYS A 321 7.17 -16.11 10.33
CA LYS A 321 5.84 -16.38 9.77
C LYS A 321 4.72 -15.60 10.45
N ASN A 322 4.82 -15.35 11.75
CA ASN A 322 3.80 -14.64 12.52
C ASN A 322 3.79 -13.15 12.18
N GLU A 323 4.97 -12.54 12.00
CA GLU A 323 5.09 -11.15 11.56
C GLU A 323 4.44 -10.94 10.18
N ILE A 324 4.67 -11.88 9.25
CA ILE A 324 4.07 -11.84 7.90
C ILE A 324 2.54 -12.00 7.99
N ILE A 325 2.05 -12.95 8.81
CA ILE A 325 0.62 -13.19 9.02
C ILE A 325 -0.08 -11.95 9.58
N GLN A 326 0.51 -11.28 10.57
CA GLN A 326 -0.05 -10.04 11.14
C GLN A 326 -0.24 -8.96 10.07
N ILE A 327 0.75 -8.81 9.18
CA ILE A 327 0.62 -7.85 8.07
C ILE A 327 -0.44 -8.32 7.08
N ALA A 328 -0.48 -9.61 6.73
CA ALA A 328 -1.48 -10.17 5.82
C ALA A 328 -2.91 -9.96 6.33
N GLN A 329 -3.14 -10.14 7.64
CA GLN A 329 -4.43 -9.85 8.29
C GLN A 329 -4.77 -8.36 8.20
N LYS A 330 -3.81 -7.48 8.50
CA LYS A 330 -3.99 -6.02 8.44
C LYS A 330 -4.37 -5.53 7.04
N ILE A 331 -3.83 -6.13 5.99
CA ILE A 331 -4.10 -5.75 4.59
C ILE A 331 -5.21 -6.58 3.94
N ASP A 332 -5.90 -7.42 4.73
CA ASP A 332 -7.04 -8.25 4.31
C ASP A 332 -6.69 -9.21 3.16
N THR A 333 -5.48 -9.80 3.18
CA THR A 333 -5.04 -10.81 2.22
C THR A 333 -5.00 -12.21 2.82
N TYR A 334 -4.98 -12.34 4.15
CA TYR A 334 -4.79 -13.62 4.84
C TYR A 334 -5.84 -14.67 4.45
N ASN A 335 -7.13 -14.34 4.55
CA ASN A 335 -8.23 -15.28 4.28
C ASN A 335 -8.27 -15.75 2.82
N LEU A 336 -7.85 -14.92 1.87
CA LEU A 336 -7.67 -15.32 0.48
C LEU A 336 -6.48 -16.26 0.33
N SER A 337 -5.36 -15.92 0.94
CA SER A 337 -4.10 -16.66 0.80
C SER A 337 -4.17 -18.10 1.34
N VAL A 338 -4.98 -18.35 2.38
CA VAL A 338 -5.11 -19.70 2.98
C VAL A 338 -6.14 -20.59 2.28
N GLN A 339 -6.82 -20.12 1.23
CA GLN A 339 -7.71 -20.96 0.44
C GLN A 339 -6.94 -22.13 -0.21
N PRO A 340 -7.54 -23.33 -0.32
CA PRO A 340 -6.85 -24.57 -0.70
C PRO A 340 -6.63 -24.70 -2.21
N PHE A 341 -6.20 -23.63 -2.89
CA PHE A 341 -5.85 -23.65 -4.31
C PHE A 341 -4.35 -23.58 -4.46
N GLU A 342 -3.77 -24.59 -5.11
CA GLU A 342 -2.32 -24.74 -5.24
C GLU A 342 -1.73 -23.80 -6.29
N ASP A 343 -0.56 -23.26 -5.98
CA ASP A 343 0.27 -22.49 -6.91
C ASP A 343 1.13 -23.39 -7.79
N CYS A 344 1.53 -22.89 -8.96
CA CYS A 344 2.40 -23.61 -9.88
C CYS A 344 3.72 -24.08 -9.22
N CYS A 345 4.24 -23.39 -8.21
CA CYS A 345 5.47 -23.76 -7.51
C CYS A 345 5.36 -25.04 -6.68
N THR A 346 4.16 -25.46 -6.28
CA THR A 346 3.95 -26.61 -5.41
C THR A 346 3.69 -27.92 -6.14
N ILE A 347 3.28 -27.84 -7.42
CA ILE A 347 2.81 -28.99 -8.22
C ILE A 347 3.87 -30.06 -8.38
N PHE A 348 5.11 -29.70 -8.62
CA PHE A 348 6.23 -30.63 -8.82
C PHE A 348 7.27 -30.54 -7.71
N THR A 349 6.80 -30.37 -6.45
CA THR A 349 7.70 -30.33 -5.31
C THR A 349 8.29 -31.72 -5.05
N PRO A 350 9.61 -31.89 -5.10
CA PRO A 350 10.23 -33.19 -4.84
C PRO A 350 10.13 -33.55 -3.35
N PRO A 351 10.10 -34.86 -3.02
CA PRO A 351 10.09 -35.31 -1.64
C PRO A 351 11.32 -34.86 -0.82
N SER A 352 12.44 -34.65 -1.50
CA SER A 352 13.71 -34.25 -0.86
C SER A 352 14.43 -33.18 -1.68
N PRO A 353 13.96 -31.92 -1.64
CA PRO A 353 14.56 -30.84 -2.40
C PRO A 353 15.94 -30.47 -1.86
N LYS A 354 16.87 -30.16 -2.76
CA LYS A 354 18.24 -29.79 -2.40
C LYS A 354 18.29 -28.37 -1.82
N THR A 355 18.74 -28.26 -0.58
CA THR A 355 18.87 -26.96 0.12
C THR A 355 20.18 -26.24 -0.18
N LYS A 356 21.19 -26.94 -0.74
CA LYS A 356 22.50 -26.37 -1.13
C LYS A 356 22.84 -26.73 -2.57
N PRO A 357 22.10 -26.20 -3.56
CA PRO A 357 22.39 -26.45 -4.96
C PRO A 357 23.71 -25.76 -5.33
N LYS A 358 24.53 -26.46 -6.16
CA LYS A 358 25.75 -25.89 -6.73
C LYS A 358 25.43 -25.26 -8.07
N LEU A 359 25.79 -23.99 -8.27
CA LEU A 359 25.47 -23.22 -9.47
C LEU A 359 25.99 -23.89 -10.74
N ASP A 360 27.25 -24.33 -10.74
CA ASP A 360 27.87 -25.04 -11.86
C ASP A 360 27.08 -26.26 -12.34
N LYS A 361 26.54 -27.03 -11.39
CA LYS A 361 25.68 -28.18 -11.72
C LYS A 361 24.32 -27.78 -12.26
N ILE A 362 23.72 -26.71 -11.72
CA ILE A 362 22.45 -26.20 -12.21
C ILE A 362 22.60 -25.72 -13.66
N GLU A 363 23.59 -24.90 -13.94
CA GLU A 363 23.88 -24.42 -15.29
C GLU A 363 24.20 -25.55 -16.27
N HIS A 364 24.92 -26.57 -15.82
CA HIS A 364 25.15 -27.77 -16.61
C HIS A 364 23.83 -28.48 -16.98
N TYR A 365 22.90 -28.67 -16.02
CA TYR A 365 21.61 -29.30 -16.33
C TYR A 365 20.74 -28.44 -17.27
N GLU A 366 20.75 -27.13 -17.10
CA GLU A 366 20.03 -26.20 -17.97
C GLU A 366 20.57 -26.20 -19.42
N SER A 367 21.86 -26.47 -19.63
CA SER A 367 22.49 -26.44 -20.96
C SER A 367 21.99 -27.49 -21.92
N PHE A 368 21.31 -28.54 -21.47
CA PHE A 368 20.71 -29.57 -22.30
C PHE A 368 19.36 -29.21 -22.91
N THR A 369 18.79 -28.05 -22.49
CA THR A 369 17.44 -27.60 -22.91
C THR A 369 17.52 -26.19 -23.49
N ASP A 370 16.84 -25.97 -24.62
CA ASP A 370 16.66 -24.62 -25.15
C ASP A 370 15.58 -23.86 -24.35
N PHE A 371 15.94 -23.43 -23.16
CA PHE A 371 15.04 -22.60 -22.33
C PHE A 371 14.80 -21.21 -22.94
N GLU A 372 15.68 -20.68 -23.80
CA GLU A 372 15.49 -19.37 -24.44
C GLU A 372 14.25 -19.38 -25.33
N ALA A 373 14.09 -20.41 -26.16
CA ALA A 373 12.92 -20.57 -27.02
C ALA A 373 11.61 -20.71 -26.20
N LEU A 374 11.66 -21.49 -25.12
CA LEU A 374 10.51 -21.68 -24.24
C LEU A 374 10.11 -20.40 -23.51
N ILE A 375 11.10 -19.63 -23.02
CA ILE A 375 10.89 -18.33 -22.37
C ILE A 375 10.31 -17.33 -23.37
N ALA A 376 10.85 -17.25 -24.59
CA ALA A 376 10.33 -16.37 -25.63
C ALA A 376 8.86 -16.68 -25.94
N LYS A 377 8.53 -17.96 -26.11
CA LYS A 377 7.15 -18.42 -26.35
C LYS A 377 6.21 -18.05 -25.19
N ALA A 378 6.64 -18.23 -23.94
CA ALA A 378 5.84 -17.85 -22.78
C ALA A 378 5.59 -16.35 -22.74
N LEU A 379 6.60 -15.53 -22.99
CA LEU A 379 6.52 -14.07 -23.04
C LEU A 379 5.59 -13.53 -24.13
N ASP A 380 5.53 -14.21 -25.28
CA ASP A 380 4.67 -13.80 -26.40
C ASP A 380 3.19 -14.18 -26.17
N ASN A 381 2.92 -15.07 -25.21
CA ASN A 381 1.58 -15.54 -24.87
C ASN A 381 1.11 -15.02 -23.48
N ILE A 382 1.73 -13.98 -22.94
CA ILE A 382 1.30 -13.38 -21.68
C ILE A 382 -0.08 -12.70 -21.85
N GLU A 383 -1.03 -13.08 -21.01
CA GLU A 383 -2.27 -12.34 -20.81
C GLU A 383 -2.02 -11.19 -19.82
N THR A 384 -2.37 -9.95 -20.18
CA THR A 384 -2.25 -8.81 -19.26
C THR A 384 -3.62 -8.23 -18.97
N ILE A 385 -3.96 -8.14 -17.69
CA ILE A 385 -5.22 -7.58 -17.21
C ILE A 385 -4.95 -6.40 -16.27
N SER A 386 -5.88 -5.43 -16.25
CA SER A 386 -5.85 -4.34 -15.27
C SER A 386 -6.78 -4.68 -14.12
N VAL A 387 -6.24 -4.81 -12.93
CA VAL A 387 -7.01 -5.17 -11.73
C VAL A 387 -7.30 -3.91 -10.92
N ASN A 388 -8.59 -3.60 -10.71
CA ASN A 388 -9.09 -2.43 -9.99
C ASN A 388 -9.87 -2.86 -8.74
N VAL A 389 -9.99 -1.96 -7.77
CA VAL A 389 -10.75 -2.22 -6.53
C VAL A 389 -12.24 -2.45 -6.81
N ALA A 390 -12.82 -1.79 -7.83
CA ALA A 390 -14.26 -1.82 -8.13
C ALA A 390 -14.72 -3.13 -8.78
N GLU A 391 -13.90 -3.81 -9.56
CA GLU A 391 -14.29 -5.02 -10.31
C GLU A 391 -14.49 -6.24 -9.41
N THR A 392 -13.78 -6.32 -8.28
CA THR A 392 -13.95 -7.40 -7.30
C THR A 392 -15.22 -7.29 -6.45
N ALA A 393 -15.80 -6.09 -6.33
CA ALA A 393 -17.06 -5.89 -5.62
C ALA A 393 -18.27 -6.40 -6.46
N GLN A 394 -18.23 -6.23 -7.77
CA GLN A 394 -19.32 -6.68 -8.68
C GLN A 394 -19.41 -8.20 -8.79
N VAL A 395 -18.28 -8.91 -8.83
CA VAL A 395 -18.27 -10.38 -8.89
C VAL A 395 -18.80 -11.03 -7.60
N LYS A 396 -18.70 -10.35 -6.45
CA LYS A 396 -19.26 -10.85 -5.19
C LYS A 396 -20.78 -10.72 -5.11
N ASP A 397 -21.36 -9.69 -5.72
CA ASP A 397 -22.82 -9.52 -5.74
C ASP A 397 -23.52 -10.51 -6.69
N GLU A 398 -22.89 -10.90 -7.80
CA GLU A 398 -23.46 -11.90 -8.73
C GLU A 398 -23.53 -13.32 -8.13
N PHE A 399 -22.72 -13.64 -7.11
CA PHE A 399 -22.75 -14.93 -6.42
C PHE A 399 -23.51 -14.91 -5.09
N ALA A 400 -23.87 -13.74 -4.56
CA ALA A 400 -24.63 -13.62 -3.31
C ALA A 400 -26.08 -14.10 -3.44
N ASP A 401 -26.63 -14.12 -4.66
CA ASP A 401 -27.99 -14.58 -4.96
C ASP A 401 -28.10 -16.10 -5.24
N LEU A 402 -27.01 -16.86 -5.12
CA LEU A 402 -26.95 -18.30 -5.39
C LEU A 402 -26.92 -19.21 -4.15
N PHE A 403 -27.02 -18.63 -2.91
CA PHE A 403 -27.07 -19.38 -1.66
C PHE A 403 -28.18 -18.90 -0.73
#